data_1e9e453ea31dad91169f1c6962cf4d4a
#
_entry.id   1e9e453ea31dad91169f1c6962cf4d4a
#
_cell.length_a   1.000
_cell.length_b   1.000
_cell.length_c   1.000
_cell.angle_alpha   90.00
_cell.angle_beta   90.00
_cell.angle_gamma   90.00
#
_symmetry.space_group_name_H-M   'P 1'
#
loop_
_entity.id
_entity.type
_entity.pdbx_description
1 polymer ?
#
loop_
_entity_poly.entity_id
_entity_poly.type
_entity_poly.pdbx_seq_one_letter_code
_entity_poly.pdbx_strand_id
1 'polypeptide(L)'
;MAGIVHEVENHRLVEQAEQEAAEAARELAEIAHLRRGQIVVIGCSTSEVVGHQVGSWSTPEVADAIFRGFSSVFSPMGVYLAAQCCEHLNRALIVEHEAVPNGEIVNVLPQPKAGSSFATAAYKAFRHPVALEEIRADAGLDIGGTLIGMHLKKVAVPVRLKQNRIGQAIVLAARTRPKFIGGERAIYDESLKDGYPDFTD
;
A
#
# COMPACT_ATOMS: atom_id res chain seq x y z
N MET A 1 24.59 7.78 28.38
CA MET A 1 23.62 8.81 27.94
C MET A 1 23.33 8.73 26.43
N ALA A 2 24.30 8.54 25.54
CA ALA A 2 24.04 8.43 24.09
C ALA A 2 23.10 7.26 23.69
N GLY A 3 23.22 6.10 24.33
CA GLY A 3 22.35 4.95 24.01
C GLY A 3 20.87 5.16 24.34
N ILE A 4 20.57 5.82 25.44
CA ILE A 4 19.18 6.12 25.88
C ILE A 4 18.52 7.14 24.95
N VAL A 5 19.28 8.14 24.49
CA VAL A 5 18.77 9.15 23.54
C VAL A 5 18.42 8.49 22.19
N HIS A 6 19.27 7.59 21.72
CA HIS A 6 19.04 6.87 20.45
C HIS A 6 17.83 5.92 20.51
N GLU A 7 17.60 5.28 21.65
CA GLU A 7 16.46 4.39 21.88
C GLU A 7 15.13 5.18 21.92
N VAL A 8 15.13 6.35 22.57
CA VAL A 8 13.97 7.25 22.64
C VAL A 8 13.63 7.85 21.26
N GLU A 9 14.65 8.25 20.49
CA GLU A 9 14.43 8.78 19.14
C GLU A 9 13.87 7.70 18.18
N ASN A 10 14.35 6.48 18.31
CA ASN A 10 13.85 5.34 17.51
C ASN A 10 12.39 5.01 17.87
N HIS A 11 12.04 5.04 19.15
CA HIS A 11 10.66 4.80 19.60
C HIS A 11 9.68 5.87 19.08
N ARG A 12 10.09 7.15 19.12
CA ARG A 12 9.27 8.26 18.57
C ARG A 12 9.05 8.10 17.08
N LEU A 13 10.07 7.72 16.31
CA LEU A 13 9.95 7.52 14.88
C LEU A 13 8.98 6.38 14.55
N VAL A 14 9.01 5.29 15.30
CA VAL A 14 8.12 4.14 15.16
C VAL A 14 6.66 4.55 15.39
N GLU A 15 6.38 5.24 16.49
CA GLU A 15 5.03 5.74 16.81
C GLU A 15 4.54 6.76 15.77
N GLN A 16 5.38 7.69 15.35
CA GLN A 16 5.08 8.68 14.32
C GLN A 16 4.74 8.00 13.00
N ALA A 17 5.54 7.02 12.57
CA ALA A 17 5.31 6.31 11.31
C ALA A 17 3.97 5.54 11.32
N GLU A 18 3.57 4.95 12.45
CA GLU A 18 2.28 4.29 12.60
C GLU A 18 1.10 5.30 12.46
N GLN A 19 1.20 6.44 13.13
CA GLN A 19 0.17 7.49 13.09
C GLN A 19 0.03 8.08 11.68
N GLU A 20 1.15 8.46 11.05
CA GLU A 20 1.18 9.03 9.71
C GLU A 20 0.66 8.05 8.65
N ALA A 21 0.97 6.75 8.79
CA ALA A 21 0.41 5.71 7.93
C ALA A 21 -1.11 5.60 8.09
N ALA A 22 -1.63 5.63 9.31
CA ALA A 22 -3.07 5.62 9.56
C ALA A 22 -3.78 6.87 9.02
N GLU A 23 -3.15 8.04 9.10
CA GLU A 23 -3.69 9.28 8.54
C GLU A 23 -3.76 9.22 7.02
N ALA A 24 -2.66 8.82 6.36
CA ALA A 24 -2.63 8.64 4.91
C ALA A 24 -3.67 7.63 4.41
N ALA A 25 -3.87 6.54 5.19
CA ALA A 25 -4.89 5.53 4.89
C ALA A 25 -6.32 6.11 4.96
N ARG A 26 -6.64 6.88 6.00
CA ARG A 26 -7.97 7.50 6.15
C ARG A 26 -8.27 8.47 5.01
N GLU A 27 -7.32 9.34 4.68
CA GLU A 27 -7.47 10.30 3.59
C GLU A 27 -7.67 9.58 2.24
N LEU A 28 -6.86 8.53 1.96
CA LEU A 28 -7.02 7.76 0.72
C LEU A 28 -8.37 7.05 0.69
N ALA A 29 -8.78 6.42 1.79
CA ALA A 29 -10.06 5.71 1.88
C ALA A 29 -11.25 6.63 1.57
N GLU A 30 -11.23 7.86 2.10
CA GLU A 30 -12.25 8.87 1.85
C GLU A 30 -12.26 9.33 0.40
N ILE A 31 -11.11 9.75 -0.13
CA ILE A 31 -11.00 10.31 -1.49
C ILE A 31 -11.26 9.24 -2.58
N ALA A 32 -10.82 8.02 -2.34
CA ALA A 32 -11.02 6.91 -3.27
C ALA A 32 -12.37 6.20 -3.08
N HIS A 33 -13.17 6.61 -2.08
CA HIS A 33 -14.44 5.97 -1.72
C HIS A 33 -14.29 4.45 -1.57
N LEU A 34 -13.25 4.03 -0.81
CA LEU A 34 -12.92 2.62 -0.67
C LEU A 34 -14.03 1.84 0.06
N ARG A 35 -14.26 0.61 -0.39
CA ARG A 35 -15.33 -0.27 0.07
C ARG A 35 -14.80 -1.65 0.39
N ARG A 36 -15.59 -2.40 1.14
CA ARG A 36 -15.33 -3.80 1.44
C ARG A 36 -14.99 -4.61 0.17
N GLY A 37 -13.97 -5.45 0.27
CA GLY A 37 -13.51 -6.32 -0.82
C GLY A 37 -12.55 -5.67 -1.80
N GLN A 38 -12.37 -4.34 -1.76
CA GLN A 38 -11.38 -3.65 -2.60
C GLN A 38 -9.97 -3.86 -2.08
N ILE A 39 -8.99 -3.70 -2.97
CA ILE A 39 -7.57 -3.92 -2.69
C ILE A 39 -6.81 -2.60 -2.81
N VAL A 40 -6.01 -2.28 -1.79
CA VAL A 40 -5.04 -1.19 -1.80
C VAL A 40 -3.64 -1.76 -1.89
N VAL A 41 -2.89 -1.42 -2.94
CA VAL A 41 -1.48 -1.78 -3.05
C VAL A 41 -0.60 -0.76 -2.32
N ILE A 42 0.36 -1.27 -1.56
CA ILE A 42 1.32 -0.45 -0.83
C ILE A 42 2.73 -0.88 -1.20
N GLY A 43 3.48 0.07 -1.76
CA GLY A 43 4.92 -0.03 -1.87
C GLY A 43 5.57 0.82 -0.79
N CYS A 44 6.53 0.27 -0.05
CA CYS A 44 7.13 0.98 1.07
C CYS A 44 8.65 0.73 1.15
N SER A 45 9.40 1.83 1.13
CA SER A 45 10.82 1.86 1.46
C SER A 45 11.02 2.33 2.89
N THR A 46 11.23 1.40 3.82
CA THR A 46 11.54 1.74 5.22
C THR A 46 12.87 2.50 5.35
N SER A 47 13.80 2.32 4.41
CA SER A 47 15.05 3.10 4.35
C SER A 47 14.75 4.59 4.15
N GLU A 48 13.89 4.94 3.21
CA GLU A 48 13.46 6.32 2.96
C GLU A 48 12.73 6.91 4.16
N VAL A 49 11.91 6.11 4.85
CA VAL A 49 11.19 6.55 6.08
C VAL A 49 12.16 7.01 7.15
N VAL A 50 13.28 6.33 7.32
CA VAL A 50 14.32 6.69 8.29
C VAL A 50 15.38 7.65 7.74
N GLY A 51 15.22 8.14 6.50
CA GLY A 51 16.12 9.13 5.88
C GLY A 51 17.37 8.55 5.22
N HIS A 52 17.34 7.26 4.86
CA HIS A 52 18.40 6.59 4.09
C HIS A 52 17.93 6.29 2.66
N GLN A 53 18.88 6.05 1.75
CA GLN A 53 18.55 5.65 0.38
C GLN A 53 17.74 4.35 0.33
N VAL A 54 16.86 4.22 -0.66
CA VAL A 54 16.04 3.02 -0.91
C VAL A 54 16.87 1.74 -0.84
N GLY A 55 16.44 0.77 -0.04
CA GLY A 55 17.06 -0.55 0.09
C GLY A 55 18.37 -0.59 0.87
N SER A 56 18.89 0.55 1.36
CA SER A 56 20.19 0.61 2.05
C SER A 56 20.11 0.24 3.53
N TRP A 57 18.93 0.36 4.15
CA TRP A 57 18.74 0.12 5.58
C TRP A 57 17.45 -0.65 5.84
N SER A 58 17.48 -1.66 6.69
CA SER A 58 16.32 -2.46 7.08
C SER A 58 15.89 -2.11 8.50
N THR A 59 14.64 -1.70 8.66
CA THR A 59 14.04 -1.35 9.96
C THR A 59 12.73 -2.11 10.13
N PRO A 60 12.79 -3.37 10.61
CA PRO A 60 11.60 -4.20 10.81
C PRO A 60 10.54 -3.53 11.71
N GLU A 61 10.96 -2.86 12.79
CA GLU A 61 10.08 -2.19 13.74
C GLU A 61 9.26 -1.07 13.09
N VAL A 62 9.89 -0.30 12.20
CA VAL A 62 9.22 0.76 11.42
C VAL A 62 8.26 0.12 10.40
N ALA A 63 8.65 -0.99 9.77
CA ALA A 63 7.79 -1.72 8.84
C ALA A 63 6.53 -2.25 9.53
N ASP A 64 6.69 -2.86 10.71
CA ASP A 64 5.60 -3.38 11.52
C ASP A 64 4.65 -2.24 11.96
N ALA A 65 5.20 -1.09 12.36
CA ALA A 65 4.42 0.08 12.75
C ALA A 65 3.58 0.64 11.58
N ILE A 66 4.21 0.84 10.42
CA ILE A 66 3.52 1.29 9.21
C ILE A 66 2.42 0.31 8.82
N PHE A 67 2.70 -1.00 8.87
CA PHE A 67 1.70 -2.03 8.59
C PHE A 67 0.52 -1.96 9.56
N ARG A 68 0.77 -1.81 10.88
CA ARG A 68 -0.30 -1.63 11.86
C ARG A 68 -1.11 -0.36 11.60
N GLY A 69 -0.45 0.75 11.26
CA GLY A 69 -1.12 2.00 10.91
C GLY A 69 -2.12 1.81 9.77
N PHE A 70 -1.71 1.21 8.65
CA PHE A 70 -2.59 0.91 7.52
C PHE A 70 -3.69 -0.08 7.89
N SER A 71 -3.35 -1.17 8.58
CA SER A 71 -4.30 -2.21 8.96
C SER A 71 -5.37 -1.70 9.92
N SER A 72 -5.05 -0.76 10.81
CA SER A 72 -6.00 -0.15 11.75
C SER A 72 -7.15 0.57 11.05
N VAL A 73 -6.92 1.02 9.82
CA VAL A 73 -7.92 1.73 9.00
C VAL A 73 -8.62 0.79 8.01
N PHE A 74 -7.84 0.05 7.23
CA PHE A 74 -8.39 -0.74 6.13
C PHE A 74 -9.09 -2.03 6.59
N SER A 75 -8.56 -2.71 7.63
CA SER A 75 -9.16 -3.98 8.09
C SER A 75 -10.59 -3.83 8.61
N PRO A 76 -10.93 -2.84 9.45
CA PRO A 76 -12.32 -2.62 9.88
C PRO A 76 -13.28 -2.31 8.72
N MET A 77 -12.76 -1.68 7.65
CA MET A 77 -13.54 -1.39 6.44
C MET A 77 -13.73 -2.63 5.56
N GLY A 78 -13.01 -3.73 5.84
CA GLY A 78 -12.95 -4.91 4.97
C GLY A 78 -12.23 -4.65 3.65
N VAL A 79 -11.34 -3.67 3.62
CA VAL A 79 -10.42 -3.38 2.51
C VAL A 79 -9.15 -4.19 2.70
N TYR A 80 -8.70 -4.86 1.65
CA TYR A 80 -7.50 -5.68 1.67
C TYR A 80 -6.25 -4.88 1.34
N LEU A 81 -5.15 -5.20 2.01
CA LEU A 81 -3.81 -4.70 1.70
C LEU A 81 -3.09 -5.68 0.78
N ALA A 82 -2.38 -5.14 -0.22
CA ALA A 82 -1.40 -5.87 -1.00
C ALA A 82 -0.03 -5.20 -0.85
N ALA A 83 0.90 -5.87 -0.20
CA ALA A 83 2.24 -5.35 0.05
C ALA A 83 3.17 -5.71 -1.11
N GLN A 84 3.70 -4.69 -1.80
CA GLN A 84 4.65 -4.89 -2.89
C GLN A 84 6.02 -5.29 -2.36
N CYS A 85 6.58 -6.35 -2.91
CA CYS A 85 7.97 -6.72 -2.75
C CYS A 85 8.91 -5.82 -3.57
N CYS A 86 10.21 -5.86 -3.25
CA CYS A 86 11.21 -5.16 -4.04
C CYS A 86 11.54 -5.91 -5.35
N GLU A 87 12.41 -5.32 -6.16
CA GLU A 87 12.87 -5.87 -7.45
C GLU A 87 13.54 -7.24 -7.33
N HIS A 88 14.17 -7.56 -6.20
CA HIS A 88 14.76 -8.90 -5.96
C HIS A 88 13.74 -10.05 -6.00
N LEU A 89 12.47 -9.75 -5.75
CA LEU A 89 11.34 -10.66 -5.92
C LEU A 89 10.41 -10.20 -7.05
N ASN A 90 10.98 -9.57 -8.09
CA ASN A 90 10.27 -9.10 -9.27
C ASN A 90 9.01 -8.28 -8.97
N ARG A 91 9.00 -7.58 -7.82
CA ARG A 91 7.86 -6.81 -7.32
C ARG A 91 6.58 -7.62 -7.13
N ALA A 92 6.71 -8.91 -6.81
CA ALA A 92 5.59 -9.75 -6.39
C ALA A 92 4.84 -9.10 -5.22
N LEU A 93 3.59 -9.48 -5.05
CA LEU A 93 2.70 -8.89 -4.05
C LEU A 93 2.30 -9.92 -3.02
N ILE A 94 2.38 -9.53 -1.76
CA ILE A 94 1.88 -10.31 -0.63
C ILE A 94 0.48 -9.81 -0.29
N VAL A 95 -0.48 -10.71 -0.27
CA VAL A 95 -1.90 -10.38 -0.05
C VAL A 95 -2.60 -11.52 0.69
N GLU A 96 -3.74 -11.26 1.33
CA GLU A 96 -4.62 -12.31 1.84
C GLU A 96 -5.24 -13.11 0.70
N HIS A 97 -5.25 -14.43 0.80
CA HIS A 97 -5.86 -15.32 -0.21
C HIS A 97 -7.32 -14.95 -0.51
N GLU A 98 -8.07 -14.54 0.51
CA GLU A 98 -9.47 -14.16 0.39
C GLU A 98 -9.71 -12.94 -0.51
N ALA A 99 -8.71 -12.08 -0.69
CA ALA A 99 -8.78 -10.95 -1.61
C ALA A 99 -8.63 -11.37 -3.09
N VAL A 100 -8.03 -12.54 -3.33
CA VAL A 100 -7.62 -13.01 -4.65
C VAL A 100 -7.93 -14.50 -4.86
N PRO A 101 -9.16 -14.95 -4.66
CA PRO A 101 -9.51 -16.39 -4.67
C PRO A 101 -9.21 -17.09 -5.99
N ASN A 102 -9.08 -16.35 -7.10
CA ASN A 102 -8.73 -16.84 -8.43
C ASN A 102 -7.33 -16.38 -8.87
N GLY A 103 -6.50 -15.85 -7.95
CA GLY A 103 -5.14 -15.40 -8.26
C GLY A 103 -4.20 -16.56 -8.50
N GLU A 104 -3.28 -16.39 -9.45
CA GLU A 104 -2.20 -17.36 -9.67
C GLU A 104 -1.12 -17.19 -8.62
N ILE A 105 -1.07 -18.13 -7.66
CA ILE A 105 -0.14 -18.08 -6.53
C ILE A 105 1.24 -18.50 -7.00
N VAL A 106 2.25 -17.68 -6.67
CA VAL A 106 3.66 -17.99 -6.89
C VAL A 106 4.35 -18.35 -5.59
N ASN A 107 5.39 -19.17 -5.67
CA ASN A 107 6.13 -19.62 -4.49
C ASN A 107 7.26 -18.65 -4.18
N VAL A 108 7.00 -17.69 -3.30
CA VAL A 108 8.01 -16.77 -2.78
C VAL A 108 7.71 -16.41 -1.33
N LEU A 109 8.75 -16.30 -0.52
CA LEU A 109 8.68 -15.86 0.86
C LEU A 109 9.53 -14.60 1.03
N PRO A 110 8.91 -13.43 1.31
CA PRO A 110 9.66 -12.20 1.45
C PRO A 110 10.56 -12.23 2.69
N GLN A 111 11.74 -11.64 2.54
CA GLN A 111 12.71 -11.42 3.61
C GLN A 111 13.06 -9.93 3.66
N PRO A 112 13.51 -9.38 4.80
CA PRO A 112 13.81 -7.96 4.93
C PRO A 112 14.79 -7.42 3.86
N LYS A 113 15.76 -8.25 3.44
CA LYS A 113 16.76 -7.92 2.40
C LYS A 113 16.40 -8.43 1.00
N ALA A 114 15.32 -9.22 0.87
CA ALA A 114 14.83 -9.75 -0.40
C ALA A 114 13.31 -9.80 -0.36
N GLY A 115 12.67 -8.71 -0.74
CA GLY A 115 11.21 -8.55 -0.72
C GLY A 115 10.74 -7.33 0.05
N SER A 116 11.55 -6.71 0.86
CA SER A 116 11.33 -5.58 1.75
C SER A 116 10.86 -5.95 3.17
N SER A 117 11.20 -5.09 4.13
CA SER A 117 10.72 -5.24 5.51
C SER A 117 9.20 -5.12 5.59
N PHE A 118 8.58 -4.24 4.81
CA PHE A 118 7.13 -4.05 4.80
C PHE A 118 6.37 -5.28 4.28
N ALA A 119 6.80 -5.86 3.15
CA ALA A 119 6.20 -7.10 2.64
C ALA A 119 6.41 -8.29 3.61
N THR A 120 7.56 -8.31 4.32
CA THR A 120 7.82 -9.30 5.36
C THR A 120 6.89 -9.12 6.56
N ALA A 121 6.63 -7.88 6.99
CA ALA A 121 5.67 -7.56 8.05
C ALA A 121 4.24 -8.00 7.66
N ALA A 122 3.83 -7.67 6.44
CA ALA A 122 2.53 -8.08 5.89
C ALA A 122 2.37 -9.61 5.86
N TYR A 123 3.38 -10.33 5.35
CA TYR A 123 3.33 -11.79 5.29
C TYR A 123 3.15 -12.44 6.66
N LYS A 124 3.81 -11.90 7.69
CA LYS A 124 3.70 -12.41 9.06
C LYS A 124 2.36 -12.08 9.73
N ALA A 125 1.76 -10.95 9.36
CA ALA A 125 0.55 -10.45 9.99
C ALA A 125 -0.73 -10.99 9.33
N PHE A 126 -0.69 -11.34 8.06
CA PHE A 126 -1.83 -11.92 7.34
C PHE A 126 -2.14 -13.32 7.86
N ARG A 127 -3.43 -13.67 7.80
CA ARG A 127 -3.93 -14.97 8.24
C ARG A 127 -3.62 -16.06 7.22
N HIS A 128 -3.84 -15.78 5.94
CA HIS A 128 -3.60 -16.69 4.82
C HIS A 128 -2.78 -15.95 3.73
N PRO A 129 -1.50 -15.60 4.02
CA PRO A 129 -0.69 -14.85 3.09
C PRO A 129 -0.36 -15.68 1.85
N VAL A 130 -0.56 -15.08 0.69
CA VAL A 130 -0.13 -15.63 -0.60
C VAL A 130 0.69 -14.60 -1.36
N ALA A 131 1.53 -15.07 -2.27
CA ALA A 131 2.28 -14.21 -3.18
C ALA A 131 1.73 -14.35 -4.61
N LEU A 132 1.63 -13.22 -5.31
CA LEU A 132 1.22 -13.12 -6.71
C LEU A 132 2.23 -12.32 -7.51
N GLU A 133 2.38 -12.59 -8.81
CA GLU A 133 3.21 -11.75 -9.67
C GLU A 133 2.57 -10.39 -9.93
N GLU A 134 1.26 -10.34 -10.10
CA GLU A 134 0.53 -9.11 -10.40
C GLU A 134 -0.87 -9.09 -9.77
N ILE A 135 -1.39 -7.91 -9.53
CA ILE A 135 -2.79 -7.68 -9.15
C ILE A 135 -3.36 -6.48 -9.93
N ARG A 136 -4.67 -6.24 -9.73
CA ARG A 136 -5.36 -5.03 -10.19
C ARG A 136 -6.01 -4.35 -8.99
N ALA A 137 -5.20 -3.54 -8.29
CA ALA A 137 -5.65 -2.84 -7.10
C ALA A 137 -6.55 -1.64 -7.42
N ASP A 138 -7.47 -1.33 -6.50
CA ASP A 138 -8.43 -0.23 -6.62
C ASP A 138 -7.82 1.13 -6.28
N ALA A 139 -6.84 1.12 -5.39
CA ALA A 139 -6.07 2.30 -4.99
C ALA A 139 -4.66 1.89 -4.58
N GLY A 140 -3.80 2.86 -4.32
CA GLY A 140 -2.46 2.56 -3.85
C GLY A 140 -1.76 3.73 -3.19
N LEU A 141 -0.79 3.38 -2.34
CA LEU A 141 0.15 4.27 -1.65
C LEU A 141 1.58 3.84 -1.96
N ASP A 142 2.38 4.79 -2.40
CA ASP A 142 3.81 4.61 -2.65
C ASP A 142 4.59 5.45 -1.64
N ILE A 143 5.29 4.77 -0.74
CA ILE A 143 6.09 5.38 0.31
C ILE A 143 7.56 5.29 -0.08
N GLY A 144 8.14 6.43 -0.47
CA GLY A 144 9.56 6.53 -0.82
C GLY A 144 9.87 6.20 -2.28
N GLY A 145 8.92 6.33 -3.20
CA GLY A 145 9.18 6.22 -4.64
C GLY A 145 9.45 4.80 -5.13
N THR A 146 8.72 3.82 -4.61
CA THR A 146 8.88 2.39 -4.93
C THR A 146 8.26 1.97 -6.26
N LEU A 147 7.43 2.81 -6.87
CA LEU A 147 6.72 2.59 -8.13
C LEU A 147 5.69 1.43 -8.06
N ILE A 148 4.43 1.78 -7.78
CA ILE A 148 3.31 0.83 -7.65
C ILE A 148 2.36 0.83 -8.85
N GLY A 149 2.58 1.71 -9.83
CA GLY A 149 1.60 1.99 -10.89
C GLY A 149 1.20 0.78 -11.72
N MET A 150 2.10 -0.20 -11.91
CA MET A 150 1.83 -1.43 -12.65
C MET A 150 0.75 -2.32 -12.00
N HIS A 151 0.54 -2.17 -10.71
CA HIS A 151 -0.42 -2.97 -9.94
C HIS A 151 -1.81 -2.35 -9.82
N LEU A 152 -1.99 -1.13 -10.31
CA LEU A 152 -3.28 -0.44 -10.26
C LEU A 152 -4.18 -0.82 -11.45
N LYS A 153 -5.49 -0.85 -11.22
CA LYS A 153 -6.47 -0.86 -12.30
C LYS A 153 -6.26 0.37 -13.19
N LYS A 154 -6.45 0.22 -14.47
CA LYS A 154 -6.51 1.35 -15.40
C LYS A 154 -7.92 1.96 -15.33
N VAL A 155 -8.04 3.24 -15.09
CA VAL A 155 -7.05 4.31 -15.14
C VAL A 155 -6.67 4.72 -13.72
N ALA A 156 -5.39 4.76 -13.40
CA ALA A 156 -4.89 5.34 -12.16
C ALA A 156 -5.00 6.87 -12.21
N VAL A 157 -5.55 7.45 -11.15
CA VAL A 157 -5.72 8.90 -10.99
C VAL A 157 -4.93 9.33 -9.76
N PRO A 158 -3.96 10.25 -9.90
CA PRO A 158 -3.18 10.71 -8.75
C PRO A 158 -4.06 11.42 -7.73
N VAL A 159 -3.80 11.13 -6.45
CA VAL A 159 -4.46 11.76 -5.30
C VAL A 159 -3.43 12.60 -4.54
N ARG A 160 -3.83 13.77 -4.07
CA ARG A 160 -3.01 14.63 -3.23
C ARG A 160 -3.51 14.52 -1.79
N LEU A 161 -2.73 13.81 -0.96
CA LEU A 161 -3.01 13.70 0.46
C LEU A 161 -2.42 14.90 1.20
N LYS A 162 -3.04 15.30 2.30
CA LYS A 162 -2.46 16.25 3.27
C LYS A 162 -1.30 15.56 3.99
N GLN A 163 -1.52 14.31 4.42
CA GLN A 163 -0.46 13.45 4.95
C GLN A 163 0.38 12.90 3.80
N ASN A 164 1.32 13.72 3.32
CA ASN A 164 2.14 13.43 2.13
C ASN A 164 3.56 12.92 2.47
N ARG A 165 3.79 12.55 3.73
CA ARG A 165 5.02 11.94 4.23
C ARG A 165 4.73 10.88 5.28
N ILE A 166 5.62 9.89 5.38
CA ILE A 166 5.75 8.98 6.52
C ILE A 166 7.21 9.01 6.93
N GLY A 167 7.50 9.55 8.10
CA GLY A 167 8.85 9.92 8.47
C GLY A 167 9.46 10.89 7.46
N GLN A 168 10.61 10.54 6.87
CA GLN A 168 11.26 11.33 5.81
C GLN A 168 10.78 10.97 4.40
N ALA A 169 10.15 9.81 4.21
CA ALA A 169 9.69 9.35 2.90
C ALA A 169 8.50 10.17 2.38
N ILE A 170 8.54 10.51 1.10
CA ILE A 170 7.37 11.07 0.40
C ILE A 170 6.31 9.99 0.21
N VAL A 171 5.05 10.39 0.27
CA VAL A 171 3.89 9.54 -0.05
C VAL A 171 3.23 10.02 -1.32
N LEU A 172 3.18 9.13 -2.31
CA LEU A 172 2.38 9.31 -3.50
C LEU A 172 1.15 8.41 -3.40
N ALA A 173 -0.01 8.92 -3.80
CA ALA A 173 -1.25 8.18 -3.74
C ALA A 173 -1.99 8.19 -5.06
N ALA A 174 -2.73 7.11 -5.32
CA ALA A 174 -3.59 7.00 -6.48
C ALA A 174 -4.88 6.27 -6.14
N ARG A 175 -5.99 6.71 -6.73
CA ARG A 175 -7.23 5.98 -6.87
C ARG A 175 -7.38 5.48 -8.30
N THR A 176 -8.38 4.68 -8.58
CA THR A 176 -8.67 4.25 -9.93
C THR A 176 -10.11 4.60 -10.32
N ARG A 177 -10.37 4.71 -11.62
CA ARG A 177 -11.70 4.86 -12.19
C ARG A 177 -11.84 4.04 -13.47
N PRO A 178 -13.05 3.73 -13.91
CA PRO A 178 -13.28 3.11 -15.21
C PRO A 178 -12.67 3.90 -16.36
N LYS A 179 -12.25 3.19 -17.39
CA LYS A 179 -11.76 3.82 -18.63
C LYS A 179 -12.91 4.43 -19.40
N PHE A 180 -12.68 5.57 -19.99
CA PHE A 180 -13.51 6.04 -21.09
C PHE A 180 -13.05 5.37 -22.39
N ILE A 181 -13.84 4.44 -22.91
CA ILE A 181 -13.51 3.68 -24.11
C ILE A 181 -14.54 4.00 -25.20
N GLY A 182 -14.05 4.42 -26.35
CA GLY A 182 -14.88 4.68 -27.52
C GLY A 182 -14.33 5.82 -28.38
N GLY A 183 -15.00 6.08 -29.48
CA GLY A 183 -14.68 7.16 -30.40
C GLY A 183 -15.72 8.28 -30.32
N GLU A 184 -15.80 9.08 -31.39
CA GLU A 184 -16.64 10.28 -31.51
C GLU A 184 -18.14 10.06 -31.19
N ARG A 185 -18.61 8.81 -31.36
CA ARG A 185 -20.04 8.48 -31.12
C ARG A 185 -20.28 7.85 -29.75
N ALA A 186 -19.24 7.75 -28.91
CA ALA A 186 -19.38 7.13 -27.59
C ALA A 186 -20.18 8.06 -26.65
N ILE A 187 -21.09 7.45 -25.91
CA ILE A 187 -21.80 8.08 -24.79
C ILE A 187 -21.30 7.43 -23.51
N TYR A 188 -21.06 8.21 -22.49
CA TYR A 188 -20.49 7.78 -21.23
C TYR A 188 -21.50 7.87 -20.10
N ASP A 189 -21.43 6.92 -19.17
CA ASP A 189 -22.19 6.92 -17.93
C ASP A 189 -21.54 7.90 -16.94
N GLU A 190 -22.25 8.95 -16.58
CA GLU A 190 -21.74 9.98 -15.65
C GLU A 190 -21.50 9.42 -14.24
N SER A 191 -22.23 8.36 -13.82
CA SER A 191 -22.03 7.70 -12.51
C SER A 191 -20.68 7.00 -12.39
N LEU A 192 -20.06 6.65 -13.52
CA LEU A 192 -18.73 5.97 -13.58
C LEU A 192 -17.56 6.95 -13.76
N LYS A 193 -17.80 8.24 -13.81
CA LYS A 193 -16.80 9.23 -14.17
C LYS A 193 -15.70 9.35 -13.11
N ASP A 194 -16.05 9.28 -11.85
CA ASP A 194 -15.14 9.51 -10.74
C ASP A 194 -14.76 8.24 -9.96
N GLY A 195 -15.32 7.10 -10.30
CA GLY A 195 -15.04 5.83 -9.61
C GLY A 195 -15.98 4.71 -10.02
N TYR A 196 -15.93 3.62 -9.27
CA TYR A 196 -16.83 2.50 -9.45
C TYR A 196 -18.07 2.68 -8.56
N PRO A 197 -19.29 2.46 -9.09
CA PRO A 197 -20.50 2.55 -8.28
C PRO A 197 -20.57 1.43 -7.25
N ASP A 198 -21.41 1.62 -6.25
CA ASP A 198 -21.78 0.56 -5.32
C ASP A 198 -22.87 -0.30 -5.94
N PHE A 199 -22.60 -1.59 -6.08
CA PHE A 199 -23.57 -2.57 -6.56
C PHE A 199 -24.08 -3.47 -5.41
N THR A 200 -23.81 -3.11 -4.15
CA THR A 200 -24.30 -3.83 -2.97
C THR A 200 -25.69 -3.26 -2.60
N ASP A 201 -26.73 -3.70 -3.31
CA ASP A 201 -28.12 -3.59 -2.89
C ASP A 201 -28.51 -4.82 -2.07
#